data_dc9f21cfc6530f21c4f094cca1c19ad5
#
_entry.id   dc9f21cfc6530f21c4f094cca1c19ad5
#
_cell.length_a   1.000
_cell.length_b   1.000
_cell.length_c   1.000
_cell.angle_alpha   90.00
_cell.angle_beta   90.00
_cell.angle_gamma   90.00
#
_symmetry.space_group_name_H-M   'P 1'
#
loop_
_entity.id
_entity.type
_entity.pdbx_description
1 polymer ?
#
loop_
_entity_poly.entity_id
_entity_poly.type
_entity_poly.pdbx_seq_one_letter_code
_entity_poly.pdbx_strand_id
1 'polypeptide(L)'
;MKEIVEKDEKTRREVWEREHTKKHYGELGEKYKVELVDMIPEGNEVSIYYHGKWYDLCRGPHLLSTGKIGKYFKLTKVAGAYWRGDSNNEMLQRIYGTGWASQKDLDDYLKRIEEAEKRDHRKLGKEMDLFHFREESPGSVFWHEKGWALFQKLINYMRSRQDAAGYKEVNTPEILDRQLWEKSGHWEKYGENMYTSETPDEKVFAIKPMNCPGHIQVFNQGLKSYRDLPLRITEFGKVHRYEPSGALHGLLRVRAVSYTHLTLPTILS
;
A
#
# COMPACT_ATOMS: atom_id res chain seq x y z
N MET A 1 17.07 17.02 -19.84
CA MET A 1 15.98 17.82 -19.24
C MET A 1 16.28 19.32 -19.19
N LYS A 2 17.44 19.77 -18.72
CA LYS A 2 17.75 21.22 -18.70
C LYS A 2 17.58 21.86 -20.07
N GLU A 3 18.16 21.28 -21.11
CA GLU A 3 18.02 21.76 -22.49
C GLU A 3 16.56 21.82 -22.98
N ILE A 4 15.71 20.87 -22.54
CA ILE A 4 14.28 20.84 -22.89
C ILE A 4 13.54 22.00 -22.22
N VAL A 5 13.88 22.29 -20.96
CA VAL A 5 13.31 23.42 -20.21
C VAL A 5 13.76 24.76 -20.82
N GLU A 6 15.04 24.87 -21.23
CA GLU A 6 15.61 26.07 -21.84
C GLU A 6 15.01 26.38 -23.22
N LYS A 7 14.60 25.35 -23.97
CA LYS A 7 13.92 25.54 -25.27
C LYS A 7 12.51 26.12 -25.15
N ASP A 8 11.90 26.00 -23.96
CA ASP A 8 10.55 26.51 -23.66
C ASP A 8 9.50 26.17 -24.73
N GLU A 9 9.51 24.95 -25.22
CA GLU A 9 8.60 24.49 -26.27
C GLU A 9 7.15 24.50 -25.80
N LYS A 10 6.27 25.11 -26.57
CA LYS A 10 4.83 25.20 -26.28
C LYS A 10 4.19 23.83 -26.36
N THR A 11 3.32 23.54 -25.38
CA THR A 11 2.49 22.36 -25.39
C THR A 11 1.34 22.51 -26.38
N ARG A 12 1.14 21.51 -27.21
CA ARG A 12 0.00 21.38 -28.10
C ARG A 12 -0.70 20.07 -27.84
N ARG A 13 -2.03 20.08 -27.74
CA ARG A 13 -2.87 18.90 -27.59
C ARG A 13 -3.64 18.64 -28.87
N GLU A 14 -3.66 17.39 -29.30
CA GLU A 14 -4.52 16.88 -30.35
C GLU A 14 -5.36 15.72 -29.86
N VAL A 15 -6.49 15.52 -30.49
CA VAL A 15 -7.33 14.33 -30.30
C VAL A 15 -7.23 13.50 -31.55
N TRP A 16 -6.83 12.25 -31.37
CA TRP A 16 -6.71 11.31 -32.47
C TRP A 16 -7.82 10.26 -32.40
N GLU A 17 -8.22 9.75 -33.56
CA GLU A 17 -9.09 8.61 -33.63
C GLU A 17 -8.39 7.36 -33.08
N ARG A 18 -9.14 6.50 -32.38
CA ARG A 18 -8.61 5.31 -31.70
C ARG A 18 -7.87 4.38 -32.66
N GLU A 19 -8.49 3.97 -33.75
CA GLU A 19 -7.89 3.06 -34.71
C GLU A 19 -6.66 3.67 -35.41
N HIS A 20 -6.70 4.94 -35.72
CA HIS A 20 -5.53 5.68 -36.22
C HIS A 20 -4.38 5.63 -35.20
N THR A 21 -4.67 5.88 -33.93
CA THR A 21 -3.66 5.89 -32.87
C THR A 21 -3.03 4.51 -32.67
N LYS A 22 -3.85 3.45 -32.67
CA LYS A 22 -3.38 2.08 -32.56
C LYS A 22 -2.46 1.69 -33.74
N LYS A 23 -2.89 1.99 -34.94
CA LYS A 23 -2.09 1.76 -36.15
C LYS A 23 -0.76 2.47 -36.08
N HIS A 24 -0.79 3.77 -35.74
CA HIS A 24 0.41 4.60 -35.66
C HIS A 24 1.44 4.06 -34.65
N TYR A 25 1.01 3.77 -33.41
CA TYR A 25 1.91 3.22 -32.38
C TYR A 25 2.30 1.76 -32.66
N GLY A 26 1.46 0.99 -33.35
CA GLY A 26 1.78 -0.33 -33.83
C GLY A 26 2.90 -0.33 -34.86
N GLU A 27 2.86 0.59 -35.83
CA GLU A 27 3.92 0.79 -36.85
C GLU A 27 5.25 1.24 -36.21
N LEU A 28 5.20 1.97 -35.11
CA LEU A 28 6.37 2.35 -34.31
C LEU A 28 6.90 1.23 -33.38
N GLY A 29 6.22 0.10 -33.29
CA GLY A 29 6.59 -0.99 -32.37
C GLY A 29 6.29 -0.71 -30.89
N GLU A 30 5.49 0.30 -30.58
CA GLU A 30 5.14 0.75 -29.23
C GLU A 30 3.97 -0.06 -28.64
N LYS A 31 4.20 -1.36 -28.42
CA LYS A 31 3.16 -2.33 -27.99
C LYS A 31 2.37 -1.87 -26.76
N TYR A 32 3.06 -1.30 -25.76
CA TYR A 32 2.41 -0.84 -24.54
C TYR A 32 1.44 0.33 -24.78
N LYS A 33 1.74 1.19 -25.73
CA LYS A 33 0.85 2.31 -26.09
C LYS A 33 -0.39 1.81 -26.82
N VAL A 34 -0.24 0.80 -27.67
CA VAL A 34 -1.40 0.13 -28.31
C VAL A 34 -2.31 -0.46 -27.24
N GLU A 35 -1.76 -1.20 -26.26
CA GLU A 35 -2.54 -1.75 -25.15
C GLU A 35 -3.22 -0.66 -24.30
N LEU A 36 -2.54 0.49 -24.06
CA LEU A 36 -3.14 1.61 -23.32
C LEU A 36 -4.33 2.23 -24.07
N VAL A 37 -4.25 2.33 -25.40
CA VAL A 37 -5.37 2.81 -26.21
C VAL A 37 -6.56 1.87 -26.14
N ASP A 38 -6.32 0.55 -26.12
CA ASP A 38 -7.38 -0.44 -25.96
C ASP A 38 -8.14 -0.32 -24.62
N MET A 39 -7.43 0.10 -23.56
CA MET A 39 -8.02 0.29 -22.25
C MET A 39 -8.81 1.58 -22.06
N ILE A 40 -8.68 2.55 -22.97
CA ILE A 40 -9.46 3.78 -22.89
C ILE A 40 -10.93 3.43 -23.13
N PRO A 41 -11.87 3.76 -22.21
CA PRO A 41 -13.30 3.43 -22.40
C PRO A 41 -13.84 4.01 -23.72
N GLU A 42 -14.82 3.31 -24.29
CA GLU A 42 -15.52 3.81 -25.48
C GLU A 42 -16.16 5.18 -25.22
N GLY A 43 -16.07 6.07 -26.19
CA GLY A 43 -16.56 7.44 -26.05
C GLY A 43 -15.58 8.42 -25.42
N ASN A 44 -14.46 7.95 -24.85
CA ASN A 44 -13.43 8.82 -24.35
C ASN A 44 -12.42 9.20 -25.44
N GLU A 45 -11.93 10.45 -25.39
CA GLU A 45 -10.94 10.98 -26.32
C GLU A 45 -9.58 10.31 -26.10
N VAL A 46 -8.90 10.02 -27.23
CA VAL A 46 -7.49 9.63 -27.24
C VAL A 46 -6.65 10.88 -27.48
N SER A 47 -6.03 11.41 -26.44
CA SER A 47 -5.28 12.67 -26.52
C SER A 47 -3.78 12.46 -26.66
N ILE A 48 -3.19 13.19 -27.58
CA ILE A 48 -1.75 13.25 -27.86
C ILE A 48 -1.24 14.63 -27.48
N TYR A 49 -0.17 14.67 -26.72
CA TYR A 49 0.48 15.90 -26.31
C TYR A 49 1.84 16.04 -26.99
N TYR A 50 2.08 17.21 -27.52
CA TYR A 50 3.30 17.57 -28.22
C TYR A 50 4.12 18.59 -27.44
N HIS A 51 5.43 18.43 -27.48
CA HIS A 51 6.43 19.41 -27.05
C HIS A 51 7.48 19.52 -28.16
N GLY A 52 7.32 20.51 -29.02
CA GLY A 52 8.11 20.60 -30.23
C GLY A 52 7.90 19.44 -31.19
N LYS A 53 8.97 18.70 -31.47
CA LYS A 53 8.91 17.52 -32.34
C LYS A 53 8.56 16.24 -31.59
N TRP A 54 8.68 16.24 -30.26
CA TRP A 54 8.33 15.08 -29.42
C TRP A 54 6.83 15.07 -29.10
N TYR A 55 6.24 13.91 -29.13
CA TYR A 55 4.83 13.72 -28.75
C TYR A 55 4.60 12.36 -28.12
N ASP A 56 3.54 12.27 -27.33
CA ASP A 56 3.14 11.02 -26.71
C ASP A 56 1.67 11.00 -26.33
N LEU A 57 1.15 9.78 -26.14
CA LEU A 57 -0.16 9.50 -25.56
C LEU A 57 -0.19 9.94 -24.09
N CYS A 58 -1.09 10.84 -23.74
CA CYS A 58 -1.25 11.29 -22.37
C CYS A 58 -2.66 11.81 -22.11
N ARG A 59 -3.18 11.52 -20.92
CA ARG A 59 -4.47 12.03 -20.47
C ARG A 59 -4.42 13.54 -20.17
N GLY A 60 -3.24 14.04 -19.80
CA GLY A 60 -3.06 15.42 -19.34
C GLY A 60 -3.62 15.70 -17.92
N PRO A 61 -3.76 16.96 -17.52
CA PRO A 61 -3.25 18.14 -18.25
C PRO A 61 -1.72 18.25 -18.27
N HIS A 62 -1.18 18.99 -19.23
CA HIS A 62 0.24 19.36 -19.29
C HIS A 62 0.43 20.84 -18.98
N LEU A 63 1.64 21.23 -18.57
CA LEU A 63 2.03 22.63 -18.49
C LEU A 63 1.96 23.29 -19.89
N LEU A 64 1.77 24.59 -19.93
CA LEU A 64 1.63 25.34 -21.16
C LEU A 64 2.90 25.32 -22.06
N SER A 65 4.05 25.10 -21.43
CA SER A 65 5.34 24.89 -22.11
C SER A 65 6.32 24.15 -21.23
N THR A 66 7.38 23.61 -21.82
CA THR A 66 8.44 22.90 -21.09
C THR A 66 9.22 23.84 -20.18
N GLY A 67 9.32 25.14 -20.52
CA GLY A 67 9.97 26.15 -19.68
C GLY A 67 9.23 26.43 -18.36
N LYS A 68 7.93 26.16 -18.30
CA LYS A 68 7.12 26.33 -17.06
C LYS A 68 7.50 25.37 -15.94
N ILE A 69 8.25 24.31 -16.20
CA ILE A 69 8.84 23.44 -15.17
C ILE A 69 9.84 24.25 -14.31
N GLY A 70 10.49 25.27 -14.90
CA GLY A 70 11.48 26.10 -14.22
C GLY A 70 12.81 25.38 -13.98
N LYS A 71 13.61 25.95 -13.08
CA LYS A 71 14.97 25.45 -12.76
C LYS A 71 15.00 24.45 -11.59
N TYR A 72 13.95 24.42 -10.80
CA TYR A 72 13.92 23.81 -9.48
C TYR A 72 13.35 22.41 -9.54
N PHE A 73 13.97 21.55 -10.34
CA PHE A 73 13.61 20.15 -10.46
C PHE A 73 14.83 19.24 -10.31
N LYS A 74 14.59 17.99 -9.93
CA LYS A 74 15.62 16.96 -9.84
C LYS A 74 15.05 15.60 -10.21
N LEU A 75 15.80 14.85 -11.05
CA LEU A 75 15.56 13.42 -11.19
C LEU A 75 16.17 12.71 -9.98
N THR A 76 15.39 11.87 -9.30
CA THR A 76 15.75 11.30 -8.01
C THR A 76 16.24 9.87 -8.11
N LYS A 77 15.54 9.01 -8.85
CA LYS A 77 15.94 7.61 -9.00
C LYS A 77 15.37 6.97 -10.27
N VAL A 78 15.96 5.83 -10.63
CA VAL A 78 15.42 4.88 -11.59
C VAL A 78 15.09 3.60 -10.80
N ALA A 79 13.95 2.97 -11.07
CA ALA A 79 13.56 1.72 -10.46
C ALA A 79 12.85 0.83 -11.48
N GLY A 80 12.94 -0.49 -11.30
CA GLY A 80 12.11 -1.45 -12.02
C GLY A 80 10.63 -1.27 -11.64
N ALA A 81 9.75 -1.47 -12.61
CA ALA A 81 8.31 -1.52 -12.39
C ALA A 81 7.70 -2.50 -13.39
N TYR A 82 7.01 -3.51 -12.88
CA TYR A 82 6.28 -4.44 -13.74
C TYR A 82 5.15 -3.71 -14.48
N TRP A 83 4.98 -4.03 -15.75
CA TRP A 83 3.88 -3.51 -16.54
C TRP A 83 2.55 -3.81 -15.87
N ARG A 84 1.73 -2.79 -15.66
CA ARG A 84 0.45 -2.83 -14.91
C ARG A 84 0.54 -3.30 -13.46
N GLY A 85 1.74 -3.34 -12.89
CA GLY A 85 1.94 -3.80 -11.50
C GLY A 85 1.86 -5.32 -11.32
N ASP A 86 1.73 -6.08 -12.38
CA ASP A 86 1.69 -7.54 -12.36
C ASP A 86 3.10 -8.10 -12.54
N SER A 87 3.58 -8.89 -11.59
CA SER A 87 4.91 -9.51 -11.61
C SER A 87 5.12 -10.55 -12.73
N ASN A 88 4.04 -11.01 -13.37
CA ASN A 88 4.10 -11.89 -14.53
C ASN A 88 4.37 -11.14 -15.84
N ASN A 89 4.22 -9.82 -15.83
CA ASN A 89 4.49 -8.97 -16.98
C ASN A 89 5.95 -8.51 -17.02
N GLU A 90 6.34 -7.92 -18.14
CA GLU A 90 7.69 -7.39 -18.34
C GLU A 90 8.05 -6.30 -17.33
N MET A 91 9.28 -6.34 -16.85
CA MET A 91 9.82 -5.31 -15.98
C MET A 91 10.33 -4.13 -16.81
N LEU A 92 9.71 -2.97 -16.62
CA LEU A 92 10.09 -1.71 -17.26
C LEU A 92 10.91 -0.85 -16.30
N GLN A 93 11.56 0.18 -16.84
CA GLN A 93 12.26 1.20 -16.06
C GLN A 93 11.33 2.38 -15.78
N ARG A 94 11.23 2.78 -14.53
CA ARG A 94 10.49 3.98 -14.11
C ARG A 94 11.45 5.03 -13.57
N ILE A 95 11.42 6.21 -14.18
CA ILE A 95 12.22 7.37 -13.77
C ILE A 95 11.37 8.24 -12.85
N TYR A 96 11.91 8.57 -11.68
CA TYR A 96 11.27 9.44 -10.69
C TYR A 96 11.95 10.80 -10.68
N GLY A 97 11.16 11.83 -10.48
CA GLY A 97 11.64 13.20 -10.35
C GLY A 97 10.70 14.04 -9.50
N THR A 98 11.17 15.24 -9.15
CA THR A 98 10.39 16.23 -8.42
C THR A 98 10.64 17.62 -8.96
N GLY A 99 9.64 18.50 -8.92
CA GLY A 99 9.72 19.91 -9.33
C GLY A 99 9.09 20.82 -8.27
N TRP A 100 9.69 21.99 -8.07
CA TRP A 100 9.34 22.92 -7.00
C TRP A 100 9.27 24.36 -7.49
N ALA A 101 8.61 25.22 -6.71
CA ALA A 101 8.46 26.64 -7.06
C ALA A 101 9.75 27.45 -6.81
N SER A 102 10.59 27.03 -5.87
CA SER A 102 11.85 27.71 -5.54
C SER A 102 12.99 26.73 -5.26
N GLN A 103 14.24 27.22 -5.33
CA GLN A 103 15.41 26.44 -4.95
C GLN A 103 15.36 26.02 -3.48
N LYS A 104 14.87 26.89 -2.61
CA LYS A 104 14.72 26.61 -1.18
C LYS A 104 13.79 25.41 -0.95
N ASP A 105 12.62 25.37 -1.62
CA ASP A 105 11.67 24.27 -1.47
C ASP A 105 12.26 22.94 -1.95
N LEU A 106 13.01 22.98 -3.06
CA LEU A 106 13.73 21.80 -3.55
C LEU A 106 14.78 21.32 -2.56
N ASP A 107 15.61 22.22 -2.02
CA ASP A 107 16.64 21.88 -1.06
C ASP A 107 16.06 21.36 0.26
N ASP A 108 15.00 21.97 0.76
CA ASP A 108 14.27 21.53 1.95
C ASP A 108 13.64 20.13 1.73
N TYR A 109 13.12 19.85 0.54
CA TYR A 109 12.63 18.53 0.18
C TYR A 109 13.75 17.49 0.13
N LEU A 110 14.87 17.80 -0.54
CA LEU A 110 16.00 16.88 -0.66
C LEU A 110 16.60 16.57 0.70
N LYS A 111 16.72 17.57 1.57
CA LYS A 111 17.18 17.41 2.94
C LYS A 111 16.25 16.50 3.75
N ARG A 112 14.92 16.64 3.60
CA ARG A 112 13.95 15.73 4.24
C ARG A 112 14.10 14.29 3.77
N ILE A 113 14.35 14.08 2.47
CA ILE A 113 14.59 12.73 1.93
C ILE A 113 15.88 12.14 2.51
N GLU A 114 16.97 12.89 2.54
CA GLU A 114 18.23 12.46 3.13
C GLU A 114 18.07 12.10 4.61
N GLU A 115 17.37 12.94 5.38
CA GLU A 115 17.06 12.66 6.79
C GLU A 115 16.16 11.43 6.97
N ALA A 116 15.20 11.22 6.07
CA ALA A 116 14.36 10.04 6.07
C ALA A 116 15.17 8.75 5.78
N GLU A 117 16.11 8.81 4.84
CA GLU A 117 16.99 7.68 4.51
C GLU A 117 17.92 7.32 5.68
N LYS A 118 18.42 8.32 6.41
CA LYS A 118 19.21 8.08 7.65
C LYS A 118 18.39 7.39 8.74
N ARG A 119 17.08 7.62 8.76
CA ARG A 119 16.13 7.05 9.74
C ARG A 119 15.35 5.85 9.21
N ASP A 120 15.77 5.28 8.07
CA ASP A 120 15.09 4.10 7.52
C ASP A 120 15.19 2.94 8.52
N HIS A 121 14.03 2.45 8.96
CA HIS A 121 13.93 1.38 9.95
C HIS A 121 14.62 0.09 9.52
N ARG A 122 14.73 -0.16 8.20
CA ARG A 122 15.43 -1.35 7.66
C ARG A 122 16.95 -1.22 7.88
N LYS A 123 17.49 -0.01 7.73
CA LYS A 123 18.89 0.29 7.98
C LYS A 123 19.17 0.25 9.49
N LEU A 124 18.42 1.01 10.27
CA LEU A 124 18.57 1.06 11.73
C LEU A 124 18.32 -0.31 12.37
N GLY A 125 17.32 -1.05 11.90
CA GLY A 125 17.02 -2.39 12.40
C GLY A 125 18.17 -3.37 12.23
N LYS A 126 18.87 -3.29 11.09
CA LYS A 126 20.09 -4.09 10.84
C LYS A 126 21.28 -3.62 11.68
N GLU A 127 21.55 -2.30 11.70
CA GLU A 127 22.68 -1.72 12.43
C GLU A 127 22.58 -1.95 13.95
N MET A 128 21.37 -1.90 14.49
CA MET A 128 21.09 -2.07 15.93
C MET A 128 20.79 -3.51 16.30
N ASP A 129 20.79 -4.44 15.35
CA ASP A 129 20.46 -5.86 15.55
C ASP A 129 19.07 -6.06 16.17
N LEU A 130 18.05 -5.43 15.55
CA LEU A 130 16.67 -5.48 16.08
C LEU A 130 15.82 -6.57 15.46
N PHE A 131 15.95 -6.80 14.16
CA PHE A 131 15.15 -7.78 13.40
C PHE A 131 15.75 -8.08 12.02
N HIS A 132 15.27 -9.17 11.41
CA HIS A 132 15.53 -9.47 10.00
C HIS A 132 14.30 -10.10 9.31
N PHE A 133 14.38 -10.23 8.00
CA PHE A 133 13.42 -10.95 7.15
C PHE A 133 14.10 -12.12 6.48
N ARG A 134 13.35 -13.17 6.17
CA ARG A 134 13.81 -14.37 5.49
C ARG A 134 12.85 -14.75 4.36
N GLU A 135 13.36 -15.46 3.36
CA GLU A 135 12.58 -15.94 2.22
C GLU A 135 11.58 -17.03 2.63
N GLU A 136 11.88 -17.79 3.66
CA GLU A 136 11.00 -18.83 4.19
C GLU A 136 9.73 -18.27 4.86
N SER A 137 9.73 -16.97 5.22
CA SER A 137 8.57 -16.30 5.80
C SER A 137 8.46 -14.85 5.29
N PRO A 138 8.15 -14.67 4.01
CA PRO A 138 8.13 -13.34 3.39
C PRO A 138 7.06 -12.47 4.04
N GLY A 139 7.46 -11.25 4.43
CA GLY A 139 6.57 -10.29 5.10
C GLY A 139 6.28 -10.60 6.57
N SER A 140 7.01 -11.55 7.17
CA SER A 140 6.97 -11.80 8.62
C SER A 140 8.32 -11.47 9.24
N VAL A 141 8.30 -10.89 10.42
CA VAL A 141 9.47 -10.33 11.09
C VAL A 141 10.06 -11.34 12.06
N PHE A 142 11.37 -11.60 11.95
CA PHE A 142 12.15 -12.30 12.97
C PHE A 142 12.74 -11.27 13.91
N TRP A 143 12.16 -11.15 15.10
CA TRP A 143 12.62 -10.21 16.12
C TRP A 143 13.80 -10.79 16.90
N HIS A 144 14.88 -10.00 16.98
CA HIS A 144 16.00 -10.31 17.85
C HIS A 144 15.71 -9.85 19.30
N GLU A 145 16.55 -10.22 20.23
CA GLU A 145 16.36 -9.89 21.65
C GLU A 145 16.07 -8.41 21.91
N LYS A 146 16.93 -7.53 21.38
CA LYS A 146 16.76 -6.07 21.53
C LYS A 146 15.51 -5.54 20.87
N GLY A 147 15.23 -6.03 19.65
CA GLY A 147 14.03 -5.65 18.91
C GLY A 147 12.76 -6.12 19.60
N TRP A 148 12.77 -7.36 20.13
CA TRP A 148 11.65 -7.88 20.89
C TRP A 148 11.43 -7.12 22.20
N ALA A 149 12.49 -6.77 22.92
CA ALA A 149 12.40 -5.95 24.13
C ALA A 149 11.79 -4.56 23.85
N LEU A 150 12.18 -3.93 22.73
CA LEU A 150 11.59 -2.67 22.28
C LEU A 150 10.11 -2.84 21.94
N PHE A 151 9.77 -3.91 21.20
CA PHE A 151 8.38 -4.22 20.84
C PHE A 151 7.50 -4.42 22.06
N GLN A 152 7.97 -5.15 23.07
CA GLN A 152 7.26 -5.35 24.34
C GLN A 152 7.05 -4.04 25.11
N LYS A 153 8.02 -3.13 25.07
CA LYS A 153 7.85 -1.79 25.68
C LYS A 153 6.75 -0.99 25.00
N LEU A 154 6.64 -1.06 23.67
CA LEU A 154 5.56 -0.41 22.94
C LEU A 154 4.19 -1.04 23.27
N ILE A 155 4.10 -2.37 23.33
CA ILE A 155 2.89 -3.07 23.77
C ILE A 155 2.50 -2.62 25.18
N ASN A 156 3.41 -2.61 26.12
CA ASN A 156 3.13 -2.23 27.50
C ASN A 156 2.70 -0.76 27.61
N TYR A 157 3.30 0.13 26.83
CA TYR A 157 2.85 1.52 26.72
C TYR A 157 1.40 1.60 26.21
N MET A 158 1.08 0.90 25.13
CA MET A 158 -0.28 0.88 24.59
C MET A 158 -1.27 0.26 25.57
N ARG A 159 -0.89 -0.83 26.26
CA ARG A 159 -1.71 -1.48 27.28
C ARG A 159 -2.06 -0.50 28.40
N SER A 160 -1.08 0.24 28.93
CA SER A 160 -1.33 1.25 29.97
C SER A 160 -2.27 2.37 29.51
N ARG A 161 -2.19 2.77 28.23
CA ARG A 161 -3.09 3.80 27.67
C ARG A 161 -4.51 3.27 27.49
N GLN A 162 -4.64 2.02 27.06
CA GLN A 162 -5.94 1.36 26.85
C GLN A 162 -6.62 1.07 28.19
N ASP A 163 -5.89 0.60 29.19
CA ASP A 163 -6.41 0.40 30.55
C ASP A 163 -6.96 1.71 31.14
N ALA A 164 -6.21 2.80 31.01
CA ALA A 164 -6.64 4.13 31.44
C ALA A 164 -7.90 4.61 30.71
N ALA A 165 -8.12 4.17 29.46
CA ALA A 165 -9.30 4.49 28.65
C ALA A 165 -10.46 3.48 28.88
N GLY A 166 -10.33 2.53 29.81
CA GLY A 166 -11.36 1.57 30.18
C GLY A 166 -11.52 0.38 29.22
N TYR A 167 -10.51 0.09 28.41
CA TYR A 167 -10.49 -1.12 27.56
C TYR A 167 -10.24 -2.37 28.42
N LYS A 168 -10.85 -3.48 28.01
CA LYS A 168 -10.63 -4.80 28.59
C LYS A 168 -9.87 -5.67 27.61
N GLU A 169 -8.70 -6.16 28.01
CA GLU A 169 -7.87 -7.02 27.16
C GLU A 169 -8.47 -8.43 27.12
N VAL A 170 -8.60 -8.96 25.91
CA VAL A 170 -9.04 -10.32 25.62
C VAL A 170 -8.04 -11.00 24.69
N ASN A 171 -8.17 -12.32 24.52
CA ASN A 171 -7.41 -13.08 23.54
C ASN A 171 -8.35 -14.04 22.83
N THR A 172 -8.34 -14.02 21.49
CA THR A 172 -9.18 -14.88 20.66
C THR A 172 -8.31 -15.83 19.82
N PRO A 173 -8.84 -17.02 19.44
CA PRO A 173 -8.09 -17.97 18.64
C PRO A 173 -7.54 -17.37 17.35
N GLU A 174 -6.35 -17.80 16.95
CA GLU A 174 -5.72 -17.35 15.71
C GLU A 174 -6.30 -18.07 14.48
N ILE A 175 -6.70 -19.35 14.65
CA ILE A 175 -7.25 -20.20 13.60
C ILE A 175 -8.73 -20.40 13.90
N LEU A 176 -9.59 -20.07 12.92
CA LEU A 176 -11.03 -20.10 13.05
C LEU A 176 -11.67 -20.71 11.81
N ASP A 177 -12.81 -21.38 11.99
CA ASP A 177 -13.57 -21.99 10.92
C ASP A 177 -14.03 -20.98 9.87
N ARG A 178 -14.02 -21.36 8.61
CA ARG A 178 -14.45 -20.57 7.45
C ARG A 178 -15.84 -19.97 7.64
N GLN A 179 -16.77 -20.68 8.29
CA GLN A 179 -18.15 -20.20 8.48
C GLN A 179 -18.22 -18.86 9.23
N LEU A 180 -17.27 -18.58 10.16
CA LEU A 180 -17.23 -17.31 10.85
C LEU A 180 -16.91 -16.15 9.88
N TRP A 181 -16.02 -16.41 8.93
CA TRP A 181 -15.60 -15.44 7.92
C TRP A 181 -16.68 -15.19 6.88
N GLU A 182 -17.44 -16.21 6.52
CA GLU A 182 -18.62 -16.08 5.66
C GLU A 182 -19.72 -15.25 6.34
N LYS A 183 -20.09 -15.58 7.58
CA LYS A 183 -21.09 -14.81 8.37
C LYS A 183 -20.74 -13.34 8.52
N SER A 184 -19.46 -13.03 8.63
CA SER A 184 -18.94 -11.66 8.80
C SER A 184 -18.67 -10.92 7.48
N GLY A 185 -18.90 -11.56 6.33
CA GLY A 185 -18.65 -11.00 4.99
C GLY A 185 -17.17 -10.84 4.62
N HIS A 186 -16.26 -11.34 5.45
CA HIS A 186 -14.82 -11.25 5.17
C HIS A 186 -14.38 -12.23 4.09
N TRP A 187 -15.04 -13.37 3.97
CA TRP A 187 -14.68 -14.39 3.00
C TRP A 187 -14.87 -13.90 1.55
N GLU A 188 -15.99 -13.25 1.26
CA GLU A 188 -16.27 -12.71 -0.08
C GLU A 188 -15.33 -11.57 -0.47
N LYS A 189 -14.98 -10.71 0.50
CA LYS A 189 -14.19 -9.50 0.24
C LYS A 189 -12.69 -9.71 0.26
N TYR A 190 -12.21 -10.66 1.06
CA TYR A 190 -10.78 -10.83 1.39
C TYR A 190 -10.30 -12.27 1.29
N GLY A 191 -11.10 -13.21 0.81
CA GLY A 191 -10.75 -14.63 0.76
C GLY A 191 -9.41 -14.91 0.09
N GLU A 192 -9.12 -14.22 -1.01
CA GLU A 192 -7.84 -14.32 -1.73
C GLU A 192 -6.62 -13.84 -0.91
N ASN A 193 -6.87 -12.99 0.08
CA ASN A 193 -5.83 -12.47 0.97
C ASN A 193 -5.78 -13.18 2.33
N MET A 194 -6.51 -14.27 2.49
CA MET A 194 -6.50 -15.07 3.73
C MET A 194 -5.59 -16.28 3.58
N TYR A 195 -4.88 -16.61 4.66
CA TYR A 195 -4.20 -17.90 4.77
C TYR A 195 -5.21 -18.95 5.21
N THR A 196 -5.38 -19.98 4.41
CA THR A 196 -6.32 -21.06 4.67
C THR A 196 -5.61 -22.40 4.80
N SER A 197 -6.20 -23.31 5.55
CA SER A 197 -5.74 -24.69 5.69
C SER A 197 -6.96 -25.60 5.70
N GLU A 198 -6.85 -26.77 5.07
CA GLU A 198 -7.84 -27.83 5.10
C GLU A 198 -7.40 -28.94 6.04
N THR A 199 -8.31 -29.41 6.86
CA THR A 199 -8.06 -30.49 7.81
C THR A 199 -8.43 -31.86 7.21
N PRO A 200 -7.94 -32.97 7.77
CA PRO A 200 -8.26 -34.31 7.25
C PRO A 200 -9.76 -34.67 7.22
N ASP A 201 -10.58 -33.97 7.99
CA ASP A 201 -12.05 -34.07 8.00
C ASP A 201 -12.72 -33.04 7.05
N GLU A 202 -11.99 -32.57 6.03
CA GLU A 202 -12.45 -31.68 4.96
C GLU A 202 -13.00 -30.32 5.43
N LYS A 203 -12.64 -29.88 6.64
CA LYS A 203 -12.98 -28.55 7.12
C LYS A 203 -11.94 -27.54 6.73
N VAL A 204 -12.40 -26.37 6.29
CA VAL A 204 -11.54 -25.24 5.94
C VAL A 204 -11.45 -24.27 7.10
N PHE A 205 -10.24 -24.07 7.57
CA PHE A 205 -9.90 -23.05 8.57
C PHE A 205 -9.11 -21.90 7.93
N ALA A 206 -9.20 -20.72 8.53
CA ALA A 206 -8.38 -19.60 8.14
C ALA A 206 -7.68 -18.99 9.36
N ILE A 207 -6.45 -18.53 9.12
CA ILE A 207 -5.74 -17.69 10.10
C ILE A 207 -6.40 -16.30 10.06
N LYS A 208 -6.76 -15.78 11.23
CA LYS A 208 -7.54 -14.54 11.33
C LYS A 208 -6.84 -13.36 10.62
N PRO A 209 -7.51 -12.70 9.66
CA PRO A 209 -7.02 -11.45 9.05
C PRO A 209 -7.37 -10.22 9.89
N MET A 210 -8.27 -10.37 10.86
CA MET A 210 -8.77 -9.34 11.77
C MET A 210 -9.21 -9.97 13.10
N ASN A 211 -9.15 -9.20 14.18
CA ASN A 211 -9.64 -9.64 15.50
C ASN A 211 -11.16 -9.46 15.68
N CYS A 212 -11.77 -8.52 14.91
CA CYS A 212 -13.16 -8.10 15.12
C CYS A 212 -14.19 -9.24 15.18
N PRO A 213 -14.21 -10.24 14.27
CA PRO A 213 -15.15 -11.35 14.36
C PRO A 213 -14.99 -12.20 15.62
N GLY A 214 -13.75 -12.39 16.09
CA GLY A 214 -13.47 -13.03 17.37
C GLY A 214 -14.02 -12.26 18.57
N HIS A 215 -13.85 -10.94 18.56
CA HIS A 215 -14.41 -10.07 19.61
C HIS A 215 -15.95 -10.12 19.65
N ILE A 216 -16.60 -10.24 18.50
CA ILE A 216 -18.07 -10.42 18.45
C ILE A 216 -18.46 -11.77 19.12
N GLN A 217 -17.67 -12.82 18.95
CA GLN A 217 -17.93 -14.08 19.66
C GLN A 217 -17.79 -13.93 21.18
N VAL A 218 -16.80 -13.16 21.66
CA VAL A 218 -16.66 -12.81 23.08
C VAL A 218 -17.85 -11.99 23.56
N PHE A 219 -18.28 -11.02 22.77
CA PHE A 219 -19.46 -10.21 23.08
C PHE A 219 -20.74 -11.05 23.19
N ASN A 220 -20.92 -12.02 22.30
CA ASN A 220 -22.11 -12.87 22.25
C ASN A 220 -22.21 -13.89 23.40
N GLN A 221 -21.18 -13.98 24.26
CA GLN A 221 -21.22 -14.86 25.44
C GLN A 221 -22.10 -14.25 26.52
N GLY A 222 -23.15 -14.99 26.93
CA GLY A 222 -24.09 -14.60 27.96
C GLY A 222 -25.02 -13.43 27.58
N LEU A 223 -25.97 -13.15 28.46
CA LEU A 223 -26.90 -12.04 28.27
C LEU A 223 -26.18 -10.71 28.51
N LYS A 224 -26.40 -9.77 27.61
CA LYS A 224 -25.91 -8.40 27.72
C LYS A 224 -27.08 -7.44 27.83
N SER A 225 -26.92 -6.41 28.67
CA SER A 225 -27.84 -5.29 28.77
C SER A 225 -27.29 -4.07 28.03
N TYR A 226 -28.18 -3.18 27.58
CA TYR A 226 -27.75 -1.87 27.06
C TYR A 226 -26.93 -1.06 28.09
N ARG A 227 -27.06 -1.39 29.38
CA ARG A 227 -26.30 -0.75 30.47
C ARG A 227 -24.84 -1.21 30.53
N ASP A 228 -24.53 -2.33 29.88
CA ASP A 228 -23.14 -2.84 29.78
C ASP A 228 -22.34 -2.11 28.70
N LEU A 229 -23.01 -1.26 27.91
CA LEU A 229 -22.41 -0.49 26.84
C LEU A 229 -22.01 0.93 27.31
N PRO A 230 -20.94 1.53 26.72
CA PRO A 230 -20.09 0.99 25.64
C PRO A 230 -19.12 -0.05 26.15
N LEU A 231 -19.00 -1.18 25.42
CA LEU A 231 -17.99 -2.18 25.69
C LEU A 231 -16.74 -1.87 24.85
N ARG A 232 -15.60 -1.71 25.53
CA ARG A 232 -14.30 -1.47 24.91
C ARG A 232 -13.41 -2.68 25.09
N ILE A 233 -13.06 -3.32 23.97
CA ILE A 233 -12.25 -4.53 23.95
C ILE A 233 -10.95 -4.25 23.23
N THR A 234 -9.84 -4.75 23.75
CA THR A 234 -8.52 -4.70 23.13
C THR A 234 -7.92 -6.10 23.05
N GLU A 235 -7.09 -6.31 22.06
CA GLU A 235 -6.36 -7.56 21.87
C GLU A 235 -5.04 -7.27 21.14
N PHE A 236 -3.93 -7.79 21.67
CA PHE A 236 -2.64 -7.79 20.96
C PHE A 236 -2.49 -9.08 20.14
N GLY A 237 -3.55 -9.41 19.40
CA GLY A 237 -3.63 -10.61 18.59
C GLY A 237 -2.84 -10.47 17.29
N LYS A 238 -2.14 -11.55 16.90
CA LYS A 238 -1.50 -11.63 15.59
C LYS A 238 -2.54 -11.88 14.52
N VAL A 239 -2.59 -11.02 13.51
CA VAL A 239 -3.42 -11.18 12.33
C VAL A 239 -2.53 -11.33 11.09
N HIS A 240 -2.99 -12.13 10.12
CA HIS A 240 -2.20 -12.45 8.95
C HIS A 240 -3.00 -12.15 7.68
N ARG A 241 -2.35 -11.46 6.73
CA ARG A 241 -2.91 -11.16 5.40
C ARG A 241 -1.91 -11.51 4.33
N TYR A 242 -2.34 -12.24 3.33
CA TYR A 242 -1.51 -12.52 2.17
C TYR A 242 -1.37 -11.26 1.31
N GLU A 243 -0.38 -10.44 1.65
CA GLU A 243 -0.02 -9.27 0.85
C GLU A 243 0.86 -9.71 -0.32
N PRO A 244 0.62 -9.22 -1.56
CA PRO A 244 1.47 -9.50 -2.69
C PRO A 244 2.94 -9.13 -2.41
N SER A 245 3.88 -9.94 -2.90
CA SER A 245 5.32 -9.75 -2.62
C SER A 245 5.81 -8.35 -3.02
N GLY A 246 5.32 -7.80 -4.13
CA GLY A 246 5.66 -6.46 -4.59
C GLY A 246 5.14 -5.30 -3.72
N ALA A 247 4.21 -5.57 -2.80
CA ALA A 247 3.69 -4.59 -1.86
C ALA A 247 4.44 -4.57 -0.52
N LEU A 248 5.24 -5.59 -0.23
CA LEU A 248 5.95 -5.69 1.05
C LEU A 248 7.00 -4.59 1.19
N HIS A 249 7.06 -3.95 2.39
CA HIS A 249 7.99 -2.85 2.62
C HIS A 249 8.46 -2.80 4.09
N GLY A 250 9.50 -3.54 4.41
CA GLY A 250 10.07 -3.59 5.76
C GLY A 250 8.99 -3.84 6.82
N LEU A 251 8.99 -3.03 7.88
CA LEU A 251 7.96 -3.05 8.92
C LEU A 251 6.67 -2.27 8.55
N LEU A 252 6.69 -1.49 7.47
CA LEU A 252 5.56 -0.64 7.07
C LEU A 252 4.45 -1.44 6.38
N ARG A 253 4.80 -2.53 5.67
CA ARG A 253 3.85 -3.45 5.09
C ARG A 253 4.34 -4.87 5.20
N VAL A 254 3.68 -5.60 6.06
CA VAL A 254 4.01 -6.98 6.46
C VAL A 254 2.80 -7.89 6.24
N ARG A 255 3.02 -9.21 6.27
CA ARG A 255 1.95 -10.22 6.22
C ARG A 255 1.43 -10.62 7.60
N ALA A 256 2.22 -10.34 8.63
CA ALA A 256 1.84 -10.61 10.02
C ALA A 256 1.95 -9.34 10.85
N VAL A 257 0.87 -8.90 11.46
CA VAL A 257 0.80 -7.67 12.25
C VAL A 257 0.00 -7.91 13.53
N SER A 258 0.35 -7.21 14.60
CA SER A 258 -0.46 -7.17 15.81
C SER A 258 -1.44 -6.00 15.75
N TYR A 259 -2.73 -6.28 15.94
CA TYR A 259 -3.79 -5.27 15.95
C TYR A 259 -4.28 -5.02 17.37
N THR A 260 -4.64 -3.78 17.71
CA THR A 260 -4.67 -3.38 19.11
C THR A 260 -6.04 -3.11 19.73
N HIS A 261 -7.12 -2.78 19.00
CA HIS A 261 -8.37 -2.44 19.67
C HIS A 261 -9.63 -2.59 18.80
N LEU A 262 -10.76 -2.82 19.45
CA LEU A 262 -12.12 -2.69 18.94
C LEU A 262 -12.98 -1.96 19.97
N THR A 263 -13.77 -1.01 19.54
CA THR A 263 -14.83 -0.40 20.35
C THR A 263 -16.19 -0.76 19.75
N LEU A 264 -17.06 -1.36 20.57
CA LEU A 264 -18.47 -1.51 20.24
C LEU A 264 -19.20 -0.28 20.78
N PRO A 265 -19.53 0.71 19.95
CA PRO A 265 -20.20 1.90 20.41
C PRO A 265 -21.64 1.60 20.82
N THR A 266 -22.17 2.40 21.75
CA THR A 266 -23.60 2.49 21.93
C THR A 266 -24.14 3.23 20.72
N ILE A 267 -24.77 2.51 19.79
CA ILE A 267 -25.50 3.16 18.71
C ILE A 267 -26.81 3.66 19.31
N LEU A 268 -26.83 4.92 19.64
CA LEU A 268 -28.06 5.67 19.74
C LEU A 268 -28.30 6.25 18.33
N SER A 269 -29.13 5.58 17.56
CA SER A 269 -29.72 6.13 16.34
C SER A 269 -30.74 7.19 16.71
#